data_5c34eeed03b6b1f202ecf9768768ce26
#
_entry.id   5c34eeed03b6b1f202ecf9768768ce26
#
_cell.length_a   1.000
_cell.length_b   1.000
_cell.length_c   1.000
_cell.angle_alpha   90.00
_cell.angle_beta   90.00
_cell.angle_gamma   90.00
#
_symmetry.space_group_name_H-M   'P 1'
#
loop_
_entity.id
_entity.type
_entity.pdbx_description
1 polymer ?
#
loop_
_entity_poly.entity_id
_entity_poly.type
_entity_poly.pdbx_seq_one_letter_code
_entity_poly.pdbx_strand_id
1 'polypeptide(L)' 'APENRAQTALLLWNTAGRPEPAAQPAFPDVADPDTAKAAQWCVEQGLMNLKFRGRFAPDGSSPAYKTLNAYRQLVG' A
#
# COMPACT_ATOMS: atom_id res chain seq x y z
N ALA A 1 -6.48 -10.44 -9.31
CA ALA A 1 -6.65 -9.06 -8.86
C ALA A 1 -6.53 -8.98 -7.35
N PRO A 2 -6.00 -7.89 -6.79
CA PRO A 2 -5.93 -7.72 -5.34
C PRO A 2 -7.32 -7.68 -4.73
N GLU A 3 -7.50 -8.39 -3.61
CA GLU A 3 -8.79 -8.48 -2.93
C GLU A 3 -8.94 -7.41 -1.83
N ASN A 4 -7.83 -6.90 -1.32
CA ASN A 4 -7.86 -5.93 -0.24
C ASN A 4 -6.70 -4.96 -0.34
N ARG A 5 -6.66 -3.99 0.57
CA ARG A 5 -5.65 -2.94 0.55
C ARG A 5 -4.24 -3.48 0.81
N ALA A 6 -4.11 -4.51 1.66
CA ALA A 6 -2.81 -5.12 1.90
C ALA A 6 -2.25 -5.74 0.62
N GLN A 7 -3.07 -6.47 -0.12
CA GLN A 7 -2.65 -7.07 -1.38
C GLN A 7 -2.32 -6.03 -2.44
N THR A 8 -3.08 -4.93 -2.49
CA THR A 8 -2.79 -3.83 -3.39
C THR A 8 -1.43 -3.21 -3.08
N ALA A 9 -1.15 -2.96 -1.80
CA ALA A 9 0.13 -2.39 -1.40
C ALA A 9 1.29 -3.32 -1.78
N LEU A 10 1.15 -4.61 -1.52
CA LEU A 10 2.19 -5.59 -1.86
C LEU A 10 2.41 -5.67 -3.37
N LEU A 11 1.34 -5.64 -4.16
CA LEU A 11 1.46 -5.66 -5.62
C LEU A 11 2.26 -4.45 -6.12
N LEU A 12 1.90 -3.26 -5.68
CA LEU A 12 2.58 -2.04 -6.11
C LEU A 12 4.04 -2.01 -5.65
N TRP A 13 4.28 -2.41 -4.42
CA TRP A 13 5.62 -2.44 -3.85
C TRP A 13 6.51 -3.46 -4.56
N ASN A 14 5.99 -4.67 -4.82
CA ASN A 14 6.71 -5.69 -5.56
C ASN A 14 7.01 -5.24 -6.99
N THR A 15 6.06 -4.60 -7.65
CA THR A 15 6.24 -4.06 -9.00
C THR A 15 7.37 -3.04 -9.04
N ALA A 16 7.51 -2.25 -7.98
CA ALA A 16 8.55 -1.24 -7.88
C ALA A 16 9.92 -1.80 -7.47
N GLY A 17 10.02 -3.09 -7.16
CA GLY A 17 11.27 -3.70 -6.74
C GLY A 17 11.51 -3.68 -5.24
N ARG A 18 10.47 -3.57 -4.45
CA ARG A 18 10.52 -3.57 -2.98
C ARG A 18 11.43 -2.47 -2.40
N PRO A 19 11.24 -1.20 -2.79
CA PRO A 19 12.08 -0.13 -2.25
C PRO A 19 11.84 0.09 -0.76
N GLU A 20 12.88 0.45 -0.02
CA GLU A 20 12.73 0.77 1.40
C GLU A 20 11.94 2.07 1.56
N PRO A 21 10.94 2.11 2.45
CA PRO A 21 10.26 3.37 2.74
C PRO A 21 11.19 4.34 3.45
N ALA A 22 10.93 5.64 3.30
CA ALA A 22 11.74 6.68 3.90
C ALA A 22 11.62 6.72 5.43
N ALA A 23 10.43 6.39 5.95
CA ALA A 23 10.17 6.37 7.39
C ALA A 23 9.81 4.96 7.86
N GLN A 24 9.98 4.71 9.16
CA GLN A 24 9.57 3.44 9.76
C GLN A 24 8.04 3.32 9.70
N PRO A 25 7.53 2.15 9.26
CA PRO A 25 6.10 1.92 9.28
C PRO A 25 5.56 1.96 10.72
N ALA A 26 4.41 2.62 10.89
CA ALA A 26 3.83 2.81 12.22
C ALA A 26 2.30 2.61 12.18
N PHE A 27 1.83 1.61 11.46
CA PHE A 27 0.40 1.33 11.35
C PHE A 27 -0.03 0.39 12.47
N PRO A 28 -0.97 0.83 13.33
CA PRO A 28 -1.40 -0.01 14.47
C PRO A 28 -2.15 -1.26 14.03
N ASP A 29 -2.69 -1.28 12.82
CA ASP A 29 -3.50 -2.38 12.31
C ASP A 29 -2.79 -3.26 11.28
N VAL A 30 -1.48 -3.10 11.10
CA VAL A 30 -0.71 -3.93 10.17
C VAL A 30 0.38 -4.68 10.95
N ALA A 31 0.23 -5.99 11.07
CA ALA A 31 1.15 -6.82 11.84
C ALA A 31 2.29 -7.39 11.01
N ASP A 32 2.04 -7.71 9.73
CA ASP A 32 3.05 -8.31 8.87
C ASP A 32 4.11 -7.28 8.46
N PRO A 33 5.41 -7.55 8.70
CA PRO A 33 6.47 -6.59 8.38
C PRO A 33 6.55 -6.17 6.92
N ASP A 34 6.37 -7.12 6.00
CA ASP A 34 6.43 -6.80 4.57
C ASP A 34 5.23 -5.96 4.15
N THR A 35 4.04 -6.30 4.63
CA THR A 35 2.85 -5.50 4.37
C THR A 35 3.01 -4.10 4.93
N ALA A 36 3.59 -3.96 6.12
CA ALA A 36 3.81 -2.66 6.73
C ALA A 36 4.76 -1.80 5.90
N LYS A 37 5.85 -2.38 5.40
CA LYS A 37 6.78 -1.65 4.53
C LYS A 37 6.12 -1.25 3.21
N ALA A 38 5.37 -2.17 2.60
CA ALA A 38 4.66 -1.89 1.36
C ALA A 38 3.65 -0.78 1.55
N ALA A 39 2.89 -0.82 2.63
CA ALA A 39 1.89 0.20 2.96
C ALA A 39 2.55 1.57 3.17
N GLN A 40 3.63 1.60 3.95
CA GLN A 40 4.35 2.85 4.21
C GLN A 40 4.88 3.44 2.91
N TRP A 41 5.52 2.63 2.09
CA TRP A 41 6.06 3.09 0.81
C TRP A 41 4.94 3.62 -0.11
N CYS A 42 3.82 2.90 -0.22
CA CYS A 42 2.71 3.32 -1.06
C CYS A 42 2.11 4.65 -0.61
N VAL A 43 1.99 4.86 0.71
CA VAL A 43 1.49 6.13 1.24
C VAL A 43 2.48 7.26 0.95
N GLU A 44 3.77 7.01 1.12
CA GLU A 44 4.82 8.02 0.83
C GLU A 44 4.81 8.44 -0.63
N GLN A 45 4.55 7.50 -1.53
CA GLN A 45 4.52 7.78 -2.97
C GLN A 45 3.20 8.36 -3.45
N GLY A 46 2.22 8.49 -2.57
CA GLY A 46 0.91 9.00 -2.96
C GLY A 46 0.06 8.00 -3.74
N LEU A 47 0.45 6.72 -3.73
CA LEU A 47 -0.29 5.68 -4.44
C LEU A 47 -1.51 5.19 -3.65
N MET A 48 -1.45 5.29 -2.34
CA MET A 48 -2.53 4.89 -1.44
C MET A 48 -2.65 5.92 -0.32
N ASN A 49 -3.80 5.97 0.33
CA ASN A 49 -4.08 6.91 1.41
C ASN A 49 -4.28 6.19 2.73
N LEU A 50 -3.94 6.89 3.83
CA LEU A 50 -4.28 6.43 5.16
C LEU A 50 -5.77 6.51 5.41
N LYS A 51 -6.26 5.68 6.31
CA LYS A 51 -7.63 5.71 6.78
C LYS A 51 -7.69 6.42 8.14
N PHE A 52 -8.86 6.37 8.76
CA PHE A 52 -9.13 7.07 10.01
C PHE A 52 -8.14 6.68 11.10
N ARG A 53 -7.66 7.67 11.86
CA ARG A 53 -6.72 7.51 13.00
C ARG A 53 -5.39 6.87 12.62
N GLY A 54 -4.88 7.16 11.44
CA GLY A 54 -3.59 6.66 11.01
C GLY A 54 -3.57 5.17 10.68
N ARG A 55 -4.73 4.54 10.55
CA ARG A 55 -4.84 3.14 10.17
C ARG A 55 -4.67 2.97 8.69
N PHE A 56 -4.09 1.86 8.29
CA PHE A 56 -3.98 1.52 6.88
C PHE A 56 -5.21 0.77 6.37
N ALA A 57 -5.92 0.06 7.22
CA ALA A 57 -7.05 -0.81 6.89
C ALA A 57 -6.64 -1.89 5.89
N PRO A 58 -5.74 -2.82 6.27
CA PRO A 58 -5.21 -3.82 5.34
C PRO A 58 -6.30 -4.73 4.77
N ASP A 59 -7.35 -5.01 5.55
CA ASP A 59 -8.46 -5.85 5.11
C ASP A 59 -9.56 -5.07 4.40
N GLY A 60 -9.41 -3.76 4.27
CA GLY A 60 -10.38 -2.92 3.59
C GLY A 60 -10.45 -3.21 2.10
N SER A 61 -11.57 -2.88 1.48
CA SER A 61 -11.74 -3.12 0.05
C SER A 61 -10.79 -2.26 -0.78
N SER A 62 -10.35 -2.84 -1.90
CA SER A 62 -9.47 -2.16 -2.84
C SER A 62 -10.16 -2.14 -4.21
N PRO A 63 -10.96 -1.10 -4.50
CA PRO A 63 -11.65 -1.03 -5.79
C PRO A 63 -10.70 -1.14 -6.97
N ALA A 64 -11.06 -1.93 -7.97
CA ALA A 64 -10.18 -2.22 -9.10
C ALA A 64 -9.73 -0.96 -9.81
N TYR A 65 -10.59 0.05 -9.95
CA TYR A 65 -10.21 1.28 -10.64
C TYR A 65 -9.11 2.05 -9.89
N LYS A 66 -9.13 2.03 -8.56
CA LYS A 66 -8.10 2.69 -7.75
C LYS A 66 -6.77 1.96 -7.87
N THR A 67 -6.81 0.63 -7.82
CA THR A 67 -5.62 -0.18 -8.00
C THR A 67 -5.01 0.04 -9.38
N LEU A 68 -5.83 0.06 -10.41
CA LEU A 68 -5.38 0.29 -11.78
C LEU A 68 -4.76 1.68 -11.94
N ASN A 69 -5.39 2.71 -11.36
CA ASN A 69 -4.86 4.06 -11.44
C ASN A 69 -3.50 4.16 -10.75
N ALA A 70 -3.35 3.55 -9.57
CA ALA A 70 -2.09 3.54 -8.84
C ALA A 70 -1.01 2.79 -9.63
N TYR A 71 -1.35 1.66 -10.22
CA TYR A 71 -0.43 0.88 -11.04
C TYR A 71 0.05 1.69 -12.24
N ARG A 72 -0.85 2.34 -12.93
CA ARG A 72 -0.50 3.20 -14.08
C ARG A 72 0.40 4.35 -13.68
N GLN A 73 0.14 4.95 -12.53
CA GLN A 73 0.96 6.03 -12.00
C GLN A 73 2.38 5.55 -11.72
N LEU A 74 2.51 4.31 -11.24
CA LEU A 74 3.80 3.72 -10.91
C LEU A 74 4.60 3.37 -12.17
N VAL A 75 3.99 2.76 -13.18
CA VAL A 75 4.71 2.22 -14.34
C VAL A 75 4.67 3.12 -15.55
N GLY A 76 3.84 4.08 -15.54
CA GLY A 76 3.57 4.84 -16.71
C GLY A 76 3.99 6.20 -16.85
#